data_c485864d567904d8ce438496ad8c019f
#
_entry.id   c485864d567904d8ce438496ad8c019f
#
_cell.length_a   1.000
_cell.length_b   1.000
_cell.length_c   1.000
_cell.angle_alpha   90.00
_cell.angle_beta   90.00
_cell.angle_gamma   90.00
#
_symmetry.space_group_name_H-M   'P 1'
#
loop_
_entity.id
_entity.type
_entity.pdbx_description
1 polymer ?
#
loop_
_entity_poly.entity_id
_entity_poly.type
_entity_poly.pdbx_seq_one_letter_code
_entity_poly.pdbx_strand_id
1 'polypeptide(L)'
;GGYYEACVRFTAKECEGLKKLITEMHDANLKEACDVFVAAHLEKFPKQKGKIKDAVKFVTEQTEIKINPLPIKQVRNEDGDLIDEWEIKAKQWAKGVKKDQQGNIAEEWDNLPLVRNPQNKFYDVIPKIGNGSKIRLRIELSGYQKPSIGIRVRLIATQVWELVEYGGGGFDDSGFEANPDANELVPAGDVFPDEDEDDIPI
;
A
#
# COMPACT_ATOMS: atom_id res chain seq x y z
N GLY A 1 -13.19 -1.38 1.94
CA GLY A 1 -12.37 -1.72 3.11
C GLY A 1 -11.12 -0.88 3.14
N GLY A 2 -10.77 -0.32 4.31
CA GLY A 2 -9.58 0.46 4.52
C GLY A 2 -8.33 -0.42 4.65
N TYR A 3 -7.17 0.21 4.63
CA TYR A 3 -5.90 -0.45 4.95
C TYR A 3 -5.01 0.52 5.73
N TYR A 4 -4.08 -0.05 6.51
CA TYR A 4 -2.97 0.66 7.12
C TYR A 4 -1.79 0.60 6.17
N GLU A 5 -1.10 1.72 6.00
CA GLU A 5 0.08 1.82 5.14
C GLU A 5 1.23 2.44 5.93
N ALA A 6 2.42 1.87 5.79
CA ALA A 6 3.66 2.47 6.22
C ALA A 6 4.58 2.62 5.02
N CYS A 7 5.11 3.82 4.83
CA CYS A 7 6.10 4.13 3.83
C CYS A 7 7.42 4.42 4.53
N VAL A 8 8.48 3.70 4.16
CA VAL A 8 9.82 3.90 4.74
C VAL A 8 10.81 4.24 3.63
N ARG A 9 11.65 5.22 3.92
CA ARG A 9 12.77 5.61 3.07
C ARG A 9 14.08 5.16 3.67
N PHE A 10 15.00 4.82 2.81
CA PHE A 10 16.35 4.32 3.11
C PHE A 10 17.35 4.96 2.17
N THR A 11 18.59 5.11 2.61
CA THR A 11 19.70 5.32 1.70
C THR A 11 19.97 4.06 0.86
N ALA A 12 20.67 4.20 -0.26
CA ALA A 12 21.02 3.05 -1.12
C ALA A 12 21.74 1.95 -0.32
N LYS A 13 22.65 2.34 0.57
CA LYS A 13 23.44 1.43 1.42
C LYS A 13 22.56 0.64 2.39
N GLU A 14 21.60 1.31 3.03
CA GLU A 14 20.68 0.67 3.99
C GLU A 14 19.72 -0.32 3.32
N CYS A 15 19.32 -0.04 2.11
CA CYS A 15 18.34 -0.89 1.40
C CYS A 15 18.96 -2.00 0.54
N GLU A 16 20.28 -2.06 0.39
CA GLU A 16 20.97 -2.99 -0.53
C GLU A 16 20.57 -4.46 -0.29
N GLY A 17 20.62 -4.91 0.96
CA GLY A 17 20.23 -6.29 1.30
C GLY A 17 18.76 -6.57 1.04
N LEU A 18 17.87 -5.62 1.38
CA LEU A 18 16.43 -5.76 1.14
C LEU A 18 16.11 -5.77 -0.35
N LYS A 19 16.74 -4.89 -1.13
CA LYS A 19 16.57 -4.81 -2.58
C LYS A 19 17.02 -6.12 -3.24
N LYS A 20 18.16 -6.66 -2.85
CA LYS A 20 18.66 -7.95 -3.34
C LYS A 20 17.67 -9.07 -3.06
N LEU A 21 17.20 -9.19 -1.81
CA LEU A 21 16.21 -10.19 -1.41
C LEU A 21 14.91 -10.08 -2.23
N ILE A 22 14.37 -8.88 -2.39
CA ILE A 22 13.14 -8.64 -3.16
C ILE A 22 13.35 -9.02 -4.63
N THR A 23 14.50 -8.68 -5.21
CA THR A 23 14.83 -9.03 -6.60
C THR A 23 14.91 -10.55 -6.77
N GLU A 24 15.64 -11.24 -5.92
CA GLU A 24 15.77 -12.71 -5.97
C GLU A 24 14.41 -13.41 -5.83
N MET A 25 13.57 -12.94 -4.90
CA MET A 25 12.21 -13.47 -4.73
C MET A 25 11.32 -13.18 -5.94
N HIS A 26 11.42 -11.99 -6.52
CA HIS A 26 10.66 -11.62 -7.71
C HIS A 26 11.04 -12.51 -8.91
N ASP A 27 12.33 -12.68 -9.14
CA ASP A 27 12.84 -13.49 -10.27
C ASP A 27 12.47 -14.97 -10.10
N ALA A 28 12.56 -15.51 -8.88
CA ALA A 28 12.12 -16.85 -8.58
C ALA A 28 10.61 -17.03 -8.82
N ASN A 29 9.79 -16.11 -8.33
CA ASN A 29 8.34 -16.13 -8.51
C ASN A 29 7.94 -15.98 -10.00
N LEU A 30 8.63 -15.10 -10.73
CA LEU A 30 8.43 -14.92 -12.17
C LEU A 30 8.76 -16.19 -12.94
N LYS A 31 9.90 -16.80 -12.64
CA LYS A 31 10.31 -18.06 -13.26
C LYS A 31 9.29 -19.16 -13.04
N GLU A 32 8.89 -19.38 -11.78
CA GLU A 32 7.89 -20.39 -11.42
C GLU A 32 6.57 -20.16 -12.16
N ALA A 33 6.07 -18.93 -12.17
CA ALA A 33 4.84 -18.57 -12.90
C ALA A 33 4.96 -18.88 -14.39
N CYS A 34 6.08 -18.48 -15.03
CA CYS A 34 6.30 -18.73 -16.44
C CYS A 34 6.40 -20.24 -16.76
N ASP A 35 7.09 -21.02 -15.92
CA ASP A 35 7.20 -22.47 -16.10
C ASP A 35 5.82 -23.14 -16.03
N VAL A 36 4.95 -22.73 -15.10
CA VAL A 36 3.57 -23.24 -14.98
C VAL A 36 2.75 -22.90 -16.23
N PHE A 37 2.83 -21.66 -16.73
CA PHE A 37 2.09 -21.26 -17.94
C PHE A 37 2.59 -21.99 -19.19
N VAL A 38 3.90 -22.13 -19.34
CA VAL A 38 4.50 -22.87 -20.47
C VAL A 38 4.09 -24.34 -20.43
N ALA A 39 4.14 -24.98 -19.25
CA ALA A 39 3.70 -26.38 -19.08
C ALA A 39 2.23 -26.56 -19.50
N ALA A 40 1.34 -25.72 -19.00
CA ALA A 40 -0.09 -25.77 -19.36
C ALA A 40 -0.34 -25.50 -20.86
N HIS A 41 0.49 -24.66 -21.50
CA HIS A 41 0.41 -24.43 -22.94
C HIS A 41 0.87 -25.66 -23.73
N LEU A 42 1.97 -26.28 -23.31
CA LEU A 42 2.53 -27.46 -24.00
C LEU A 42 1.66 -28.71 -23.86
N GLU A 43 0.86 -28.82 -22.79
CA GLU A 43 -0.16 -29.87 -22.67
C GLU A 43 -1.19 -29.76 -23.78
N LYS A 44 -1.62 -28.55 -24.15
CA LYS A 44 -2.57 -28.28 -25.23
C LYS A 44 -1.92 -28.34 -26.61
N PHE A 45 -0.65 -27.96 -26.73
CA PHE A 45 0.08 -27.81 -27.97
C PHE A 45 1.46 -28.50 -27.94
N PRO A 46 1.53 -29.85 -27.82
CA PRO A 46 2.79 -30.57 -27.63
C PRO A 46 3.79 -30.40 -28.76
N LYS A 47 3.33 -30.10 -29.99
CA LYS A 47 4.20 -29.84 -31.16
C LYS A 47 5.02 -28.54 -31.05
N GLN A 48 4.73 -27.68 -30.06
CA GLN A 48 5.47 -26.45 -29.80
C GLN A 48 6.62 -26.66 -28.82
N LYS A 49 6.79 -27.85 -28.26
CA LYS A 49 7.95 -28.22 -27.44
C LYS A 49 9.24 -27.93 -28.18
N GLY A 50 10.13 -27.14 -27.61
CA GLY A 50 11.41 -26.71 -28.25
C GLY A 50 11.31 -25.42 -29.08
N LYS A 51 10.11 -24.88 -29.33
CA LYS A 51 9.95 -23.56 -29.98
C LYS A 51 9.97 -22.41 -28.99
N ILE A 52 9.60 -22.68 -27.73
CA ILE A 52 9.61 -21.69 -26.66
C ILE A 52 11.01 -21.61 -26.09
N LYS A 53 11.77 -20.61 -26.51
CA LYS A 53 13.16 -20.39 -26.06
C LYS A 53 13.25 -19.49 -24.83
N ASP A 54 12.28 -18.60 -24.66
CA ASP A 54 12.17 -17.63 -23.55
C ASP A 54 10.77 -17.70 -22.98
N ALA A 55 10.66 -18.26 -21.77
CA ALA A 55 9.39 -18.44 -21.11
C ALA A 55 8.74 -17.10 -20.69
N VAL A 56 9.55 -16.12 -20.27
CA VAL A 56 9.05 -14.80 -19.86
C VAL A 56 8.46 -14.07 -21.07
N LYS A 57 9.21 -14.01 -22.17
CA LYS A 57 8.74 -13.40 -23.41
C LYS A 57 7.48 -14.08 -23.92
N PHE A 58 7.47 -15.42 -23.93
CA PHE A 58 6.30 -16.18 -24.35
C PHE A 58 5.07 -15.86 -23.51
N VAL A 59 5.19 -15.83 -22.18
CA VAL A 59 4.07 -15.54 -21.28
C VAL A 59 3.56 -14.11 -21.47
N THR A 60 4.46 -13.12 -21.59
CA THR A 60 4.05 -11.71 -21.80
C THR A 60 3.39 -11.47 -23.15
N GLU A 61 3.76 -12.21 -24.21
CA GLU A 61 3.18 -12.07 -25.53
C GLU A 61 1.90 -12.89 -25.74
N GLN A 62 1.78 -14.03 -25.06
CA GLN A 62 0.67 -14.98 -25.25
C GLN A 62 -0.42 -14.86 -24.17
N THR A 63 -0.16 -14.11 -23.11
CA THR A 63 -1.11 -13.92 -22.02
C THR A 63 -1.27 -12.43 -21.72
N GLU A 64 -2.42 -12.02 -21.21
CA GLU A 64 -2.65 -10.64 -20.74
C GLU A 64 -2.09 -10.40 -19.32
N ILE A 65 -1.32 -11.34 -18.79
CA ILE A 65 -0.78 -11.26 -17.44
C ILE A 65 0.32 -10.20 -17.39
N LYS A 66 0.12 -9.22 -16.53
CA LYS A 66 1.10 -8.16 -16.30
C LYS A 66 2.14 -8.59 -15.28
N ILE A 67 3.39 -8.25 -15.55
CA ILE A 67 4.48 -8.36 -14.58
C ILE A 67 4.58 -7.00 -13.86
N ASN A 68 4.37 -7.00 -12.56
CA ASN A 68 4.47 -5.79 -11.76
C ASN A 68 5.94 -5.44 -11.46
N PRO A 69 6.28 -4.15 -11.37
CA PRO A 69 7.61 -3.73 -10.96
C PRO A 69 7.89 -4.15 -9.51
N LEU A 70 9.16 -4.12 -9.14
CA LEU A 70 9.56 -4.35 -7.75
C LEU A 70 8.86 -3.37 -6.81
N PRO A 71 8.45 -3.82 -5.60
CA PRO A 71 7.77 -2.98 -4.62
C PRO A 71 8.71 -1.99 -3.90
N ILE A 72 9.97 -1.94 -4.28
CA ILE A 72 10.96 -0.98 -3.82
C ILE A 72 11.36 -0.10 -4.99
N LYS A 73 11.34 1.21 -4.81
CA LYS A 73 11.62 2.18 -5.88
C LYS A 73 12.54 3.28 -5.39
N GLN A 74 13.34 3.80 -6.30
CA GLN A 74 14.15 4.99 -6.05
C GLN A 74 13.26 6.24 -5.99
N VAL A 75 13.55 7.12 -5.05
CA VAL A 75 12.79 8.36 -4.83
C VAL A 75 13.21 9.40 -5.85
N ARG A 76 12.27 10.28 -6.22
CA ARG A 76 12.54 11.46 -7.03
C ARG A 76 12.40 12.71 -6.17
N ASN A 77 13.25 13.71 -6.42
CA ASN A 77 13.11 15.04 -5.82
C ASN A 77 11.95 15.83 -6.49
N GLU A 78 11.74 17.04 -6.06
CA GLU A 78 10.69 17.94 -6.61
C GLU A 78 10.90 18.26 -8.09
N ASP A 79 12.14 18.28 -8.56
CA ASP A 79 12.50 18.51 -9.96
C ASP A 79 12.32 17.25 -10.84
N GLY A 80 12.00 16.11 -10.23
CA GLY A 80 11.81 14.83 -10.91
C GLY A 80 13.08 13.99 -11.07
N ASP A 81 14.23 14.45 -10.55
CA ASP A 81 15.48 13.73 -10.60
C ASP A 81 15.53 12.60 -9.57
N LEU A 82 16.16 11.49 -9.92
CA LEU A 82 16.40 10.38 -9.00
C LEU A 82 17.44 10.77 -7.96
N ILE A 83 17.09 10.60 -6.68
CA ILE A 83 18.01 10.83 -5.56
C ILE A 83 18.49 9.50 -4.96
N ASP A 84 19.51 9.54 -4.11
CA ASP A 84 20.08 8.34 -3.47
C ASP A 84 19.24 7.88 -2.26
N GLU A 85 17.93 7.90 -2.45
CA GLU A 85 16.96 7.35 -1.50
C GLU A 85 16.05 6.34 -2.18
N TRP A 86 15.67 5.32 -1.41
CA TRP A 86 14.79 4.25 -1.83
C TRP A 86 13.59 4.16 -0.91
N GLU A 87 12.46 3.84 -1.46
CA GLU A 87 11.18 3.79 -0.75
C GLU A 87 10.53 2.41 -0.89
N ILE A 88 10.01 1.89 0.21
CA ILE A 88 9.13 0.73 0.22
C ILE A 88 7.84 1.08 0.94
N LYS A 89 6.71 0.60 0.39
CA LYS A 89 5.39 0.72 1.00
C LYS A 89 4.89 -0.64 1.45
N ALA A 90 4.61 -0.75 2.74
CA ALA A 90 4.02 -1.95 3.33
C ALA A 90 2.57 -1.67 3.72
N LYS A 91 1.67 -2.61 3.40
CA LYS A 91 0.24 -2.46 3.65
C LYS A 91 -0.30 -3.61 4.49
N GLN A 92 -1.31 -3.32 5.30
CA GLN A 92 -2.11 -4.29 6.03
C GLN A 92 -3.58 -3.92 5.88
N TRP A 93 -4.42 -4.87 5.49
CA TRP A 93 -5.86 -4.65 5.44
C TRP A 93 -6.39 -4.37 6.84
N ALA A 94 -7.24 -3.37 6.99
CA ALA A 94 -7.83 -2.99 8.27
C ALA A 94 -8.79 -4.07 8.80
N LYS A 95 -9.33 -4.89 7.90
CA LYS A 95 -10.21 -6.00 8.26
C LYS A 95 -9.72 -7.29 7.65
N GLY A 96 -9.73 -8.35 8.44
CA GLY A 96 -9.58 -9.73 8.00
C GLY A 96 -10.96 -10.34 7.77
N VAL A 97 -11.09 -11.19 6.75
CA VAL A 97 -12.33 -11.92 6.45
C VAL A 97 -12.02 -13.39 6.19
N LYS A 98 -12.85 -14.26 6.75
CA LYS A 98 -12.88 -15.68 6.44
C LYS A 98 -14.13 -15.98 5.65
N LYS A 99 -13.98 -16.64 4.52
CA LYS A 99 -15.09 -17.03 3.67
C LYS A 99 -15.46 -18.49 3.90
N ASP A 100 -16.75 -18.79 3.81
CA ASP A 100 -17.24 -20.16 3.77
C ASP A 100 -17.00 -20.83 2.41
N GLN A 101 -17.43 -22.08 2.26
CA GLN A 101 -17.29 -22.84 1.01
C GLN A 101 -18.08 -22.23 -0.16
N GLN A 102 -19.13 -21.45 0.14
CA GLN A 102 -19.97 -20.76 -0.84
C GLN A 102 -19.41 -19.39 -1.21
N GLY A 103 -18.33 -18.92 -0.54
CA GLY A 103 -17.71 -17.62 -0.80
C GLY A 103 -18.30 -16.46 -0.01
N ASN A 104 -19.27 -16.71 0.90
CA ASN A 104 -19.83 -15.70 1.78
C ASN A 104 -18.89 -15.43 2.96
N ILE A 105 -18.97 -14.23 3.55
CA ILE A 105 -18.19 -13.89 4.74
C ILE A 105 -18.76 -14.66 5.92
N ALA A 106 -17.98 -15.63 6.43
CA ALA A 106 -18.32 -16.40 7.61
C ALA A 106 -17.85 -15.71 8.91
N GLU A 107 -16.75 -14.98 8.85
CA GLU A 107 -16.15 -14.30 9.98
C GLU A 107 -15.43 -13.04 9.51
N GLU A 108 -15.53 -11.96 10.27
CA GLU A 108 -14.82 -10.70 10.06
C GLU A 108 -14.18 -10.26 11.38
N TRP A 109 -12.94 -9.77 11.32
CA TRP A 109 -12.25 -9.22 12.48
C TRP A 109 -11.45 -7.98 12.12
N ASP A 110 -11.24 -7.11 13.11
CA ASP A 110 -10.36 -5.96 12.96
C ASP A 110 -8.89 -6.41 12.98
N ASN A 111 -8.14 -5.95 12.00
CA ASN A 111 -6.75 -6.31 11.80
C ASN A 111 -5.86 -5.11 12.10
N LEU A 112 -5.83 -4.73 13.38
CA LEU A 112 -5.05 -3.59 13.83
C LEU A 112 -3.54 -3.84 13.67
N PRO A 113 -2.76 -2.84 13.23
CA PRO A 113 -1.31 -2.98 13.17
C PRO A 113 -0.72 -3.12 14.57
N LEU A 114 0.26 -3.99 14.72
CA LEU A 114 1.02 -4.11 15.94
C LEU A 114 2.02 -2.96 16.04
N VAL A 115 1.72 -1.96 16.88
CA VAL A 115 2.60 -0.79 17.08
C VAL A 115 3.25 -0.87 18.45
N ARG A 116 4.57 -0.74 18.48
CA ARG A 116 5.40 -0.82 19.68
C ARG A 116 6.23 0.45 19.87
N ASN A 117 6.50 0.78 21.12
CA ASN A 117 7.36 1.87 21.52
C ASN A 117 8.87 1.45 21.44
N PRO A 118 9.83 2.36 21.72
CA PRO A 118 11.25 2.04 21.70
C PRO A 118 11.64 0.89 22.63
N GLN A 119 10.93 0.71 23.76
CA GLN A 119 11.14 -0.35 24.75
C GLN A 119 10.49 -1.68 24.35
N ASN A 120 9.99 -1.79 23.11
CA ASN A 120 9.31 -2.96 22.58
C ASN A 120 8.00 -3.33 23.31
N LYS A 121 7.38 -2.38 23.99
CA LYS A 121 6.06 -2.54 24.62
C LYS A 121 4.98 -2.02 23.68
N PHE A 122 3.78 -2.56 23.78
CA PHE A 122 2.63 -2.00 23.09
C PHE A 122 2.28 -0.63 23.64
N TYR A 123 1.76 0.22 22.78
CA TYR A 123 1.12 1.45 23.20
C TYR A 123 -0.28 1.13 23.70
N ASP A 124 -0.68 1.73 24.80
CA ASP A 124 -2.09 1.68 25.27
C ASP A 124 -3.03 2.37 24.28
N VAL A 125 -2.55 3.47 23.71
CA VAL A 125 -3.19 4.19 22.59
C VAL A 125 -2.16 4.39 21.50
N ILE A 126 -2.46 3.91 20.30
CA ILE A 126 -1.55 4.04 19.14
C ILE A 126 -1.41 5.53 18.80
N PRO A 127 -0.18 6.09 18.85
CA PRO A 127 0.03 7.49 18.53
C PRO A 127 -0.18 7.78 17.05
N LYS A 128 -0.50 9.00 16.72
CA LYS A 128 -0.51 9.50 15.34
C LYS A 128 0.94 9.65 14.85
N ILE A 129 1.44 8.67 14.12
CA ILE A 129 2.82 8.66 13.61
C ILE A 129 2.89 9.56 12.39
N GLY A 130 3.59 10.68 12.50
CA GLY A 130 3.79 11.64 11.43
C GLY A 130 5.05 11.40 10.62
N ASN A 131 5.16 12.16 9.53
CA ASN A 131 6.34 12.16 8.67
C ASN A 131 7.58 12.62 9.46
N GLY A 132 8.73 11.99 9.19
CA GLY A 132 9.99 12.26 9.93
C GLY A 132 10.18 11.37 11.16
N SER A 133 9.16 10.61 11.59
CA SER A 133 9.35 9.60 12.64
C SER A 133 10.36 8.55 12.23
N LYS A 134 11.26 8.15 13.15
CA LYS A 134 12.12 7.00 12.94
C LYS A 134 11.41 5.73 13.38
N ILE A 135 11.20 4.82 12.45
CA ILE A 135 10.47 3.58 12.67
C ILE A 135 11.24 2.38 12.17
N ARG A 136 10.97 1.22 12.76
CA ARG A 136 11.34 -0.09 12.22
C ARG A 136 10.10 -0.83 11.79
N LEU A 137 10.12 -1.40 10.60
CA LEU A 137 9.03 -2.24 10.11
C LEU A 137 9.41 -3.72 10.20
N ARG A 138 8.47 -4.52 10.65
CA ARG A 138 8.46 -5.95 10.37
C ARG A 138 7.51 -6.19 9.22
N ILE A 139 8.05 -6.66 8.12
CA ILE A 139 7.30 -6.94 6.90
C ILE A 139 7.36 -8.42 6.56
N GLU A 140 6.39 -8.87 5.79
CA GLU A 140 6.38 -10.17 5.14
C GLU A 140 6.34 -9.97 3.63
N LEU A 141 7.21 -10.67 2.93
CA LEU A 141 7.27 -10.68 1.48
C LEU A 141 6.63 -11.96 0.97
N SER A 142 5.75 -11.86 -0.01
CA SER A 142 5.12 -13.01 -0.65
C SER A 142 4.95 -12.80 -2.15
N GLY A 143 5.29 -13.82 -2.95
CA GLY A 143 5.01 -13.83 -4.38
C GLY A 143 3.52 -14.03 -4.65
N TYR A 144 3.03 -13.47 -5.73
CA TYR A 144 1.71 -13.75 -6.29
C TYR A 144 1.78 -13.83 -7.80
N GLN A 145 0.88 -14.63 -8.38
CA GLN A 145 0.90 -14.97 -9.81
C GLN A 145 -0.44 -14.67 -10.51
N LYS A 146 -1.44 -14.22 -9.78
CA LYS A 146 -2.77 -13.82 -10.30
C LYS A 146 -3.30 -12.62 -9.54
N PRO A 147 -3.94 -11.63 -10.18
CA PRO A 147 -4.16 -11.44 -11.63
C PRO A 147 -2.92 -10.97 -12.40
N SER A 148 -1.84 -10.68 -11.73
CA SER A 148 -0.53 -10.26 -12.25
C SER A 148 0.58 -10.98 -11.47
N ILE A 149 1.81 -10.97 -12.00
CA ILE A 149 2.96 -11.56 -11.32
C ILE A 149 3.70 -10.44 -10.56
N GLY A 150 4.04 -10.67 -9.30
CA GLY A 150 4.75 -9.68 -8.49
C GLY A 150 5.03 -10.12 -7.06
N ILE A 151 5.54 -9.19 -6.26
CA ILE A 151 5.81 -9.36 -4.84
C ILE A 151 4.89 -8.45 -4.03
N ARG A 152 4.22 -9.00 -3.04
CA ARG A 152 3.44 -8.28 -2.04
C ARG A 152 4.30 -8.00 -0.82
N VAL A 153 4.19 -6.80 -0.30
CA VAL A 153 4.81 -6.40 0.97
C VAL A 153 3.69 -6.19 1.99
N ARG A 154 3.61 -7.09 2.96
CA ARG A 154 2.62 -7.02 4.03
C ARG A 154 3.26 -6.40 5.27
N LEU A 155 2.61 -5.41 5.86
CA LEU A 155 2.98 -4.86 7.15
C LEU A 155 2.53 -5.82 8.26
N ILE A 156 3.46 -6.23 9.11
CA ILE A 156 3.20 -7.10 10.26
C ILE A 156 3.21 -6.30 11.56
N ALA A 157 4.24 -5.47 11.72
CA ALA A 157 4.38 -4.65 12.92
C ALA A 157 5.24 -3.40 12.63
N THR A 158 5.05 -2.38 13.46
CA THR A 158 5.84 -1.16 13.45
C THR A 158 6.39 -0.93 14.85
N GLN A 159 7.68 -0.65 14.97
CA GLN A 159 8.28 -0.13 16.19
C GLN A 159 8.68 1.32 15.97
N VAL A 160 8.14 2.22 16.78
CA VAL A 160 8.44 3.65 16.74
C VAL A 160 9.65 3.92 17.64
N TRP A 161 10.74 4.42 17.07
CA TRP A 161 11.95 4.75 17.80
C TRP A 161 11.99 6.21 18.20
N GLU A 162 11.70 7.09 17.26
CA GLU A 162 11.56 8.52 17.48
C GLU A 162 10.22 8.94 16.88
N LEU A 163 9.32 9.42 17.70
CA LEU A 163 8.01 9.84 17.29
C LEU A 163 8.05 11.33 16.91
N VAL A 164 7.64 11.60 15.68
CA VAL A 164 7.13 12.91 15.28
C VAL A 164 5.63 12.74 15.22
N GLU A 165 4.90 13.41 16.11
CA GLU A 165 3.44 13.34 16.05
C GLU A 165 2.95 13.97 14.76
N TYR A 166 2.00 13.30 14.12
CA TYR A 166 1.26 13.91 13.03
C TYR A 166 0.46 15.05 13.62
N GLY A 167 1.04 16.24 13.60
CA GLY A 167 0.28 17.47 13.78
C GLY A 167 -0.78 17.44 12.70
N GLY A 168 -2.00 17.09 13.10
CA GLY A 168 -3.09 17.08 12.15
C GLY A 168 -3.05 18.41 11.44
N GLY A 169 -2.71 18.39 10.16
CA GLY A 169 -3.02 19.48 9.23
C GLY A 169 -4.56 19.55 9.15
N GLY A 170 -5.18 19.64 10.30
CA GLY A 170 -6.52 20.10 10.49
C GLY A 170 -6.42 21.60 10.35
N PHE A 171 -7.17 22.15 9.53
CA PHE A 171 -7.57 23.52 9.30
C PHE A 171 -6.93 24.68 10.12
N ASP A 172 -6.12 24.37 11.14
CA ASP A 172 -5.42 25.36 11.96
C ASP A 172 -4.20 25.99 11.26
N ASP A 173 -3.72 25.38 10.17
CA ASP A 173 -2.66 25.95 9.32
C ASP A 173 -3.23 26.64 8.07
N SER A 174 -4.50 27.00 8.12
CA SER A 174 -5.17 27.76 7.06
C SER A 174 -4.68 29.21 6.92
N GLY A 175 -3.77 29.63 7.82
CA GLY A 175 -3.32 31.03 7.87
C GLY A 175 -4.39 32.01 8.37
N PHE A 176 -5.49 31.48 8.93
CA PHE A 176 -6.50 32.33 9.59
C PHE A 176 -6.10 32.53 11.05
N GLU A 177 -5.84 33.75 11.43
CA GLU A 177 -5.69 34.14 12.84
C GLU A 177 -7.07 34.10 13.49
N ALA A 178 -7.11 33.61 14.75
CA ALA A 178 -8.33 33.68 15.54
C ALA A 178 -8.76 35.14 15.64
N ASN A 179 -9.99 35.44 15.21
CA ASN A 179 -10.55 36.79 15.39
C ASN A 179 -10.87 36.99 16.89
N PRO A 180 -10.11 37.82 17.60
CA PRO A 180 -10.34 38.00 19.04
C PRO A 180 -11.69 38.65 19.36
N ASP A 181 -12.35 39.26 18.37
CA ASP A 181 -13.64 39.90 18.51
C ASP A 181 -14.83 39.02 18.12
N ALA A 182 -14.60 37.74 17.79
CA ALA A 182 -15.66 36.78 17.46
C ALA A 182 -16.36 36.27 18.72
N ASN A 183 -17.03 37.20 19.44
CA ASN A 183 -17.73 36.88 20.69
C ASN A 183 -19.15 36.31 20.51
N GLU A 184 -19.63 36.11 19.31
CA GLU A 184 -20.92 35.48 19.08
C GLU A 184 -20.87 34.60 17.84
N LEU A 185 -20.82 33.28 18.04
CA LEU A 185 -21.22 32.31 17.05
C LEU A 185 -22.72 32.53 16.81
N VAL A 186 -23.07 33.14 15.70
CA VAL A 186 -24.45 33.10 15.20
C VAL A 186 -24.76 31.61 14.97
N PRO A 187 -25.78 31.04 15.65
CA PRO A 187 -26.15 29.66 15.39
C PRO A 187 -26.49 29.51 13.91
N ALA A 188 -25.96 28.49 13.32
CA ALA A 188 -26.21 28.12 11.93
C ALA A 188 -27.63 27.53 11.77
N GLY A 189 -28.61 28.34 12.01
CA GLY A 189 -30.02 28.06 11.82
C GLY A 189 -30.64 29.37 11.37
N ASP A 190 -30.99 29.50 10.13
CA ASP A 190 -31.81 30.56 9.52
C ASP A 190 -31.15 31.38 8.39
N VAL A 191 -30.25 30.78 7.62
CA VAL A 191 -29.72 31.43 6.41
C VAL A 191 -29.97 30.62 5.11
N PHE A 192 -30.94 29.76 5.13
CA PHE A 192 -31.51 29.28 3.87
C PHE A 192 -32.91 29.90 3.73
N PRO A 193 -33.12 30.88 2.86
CA PRO A 193 -34.48 31.23 2.49
C PRO A 193 -35.10 29.98 1.85
N ASP A 194 -36.29 29.62 2.31
CA ASP A 194 -37.15 28.64 1.67
C ASP A 194 -37.25 29.02 0.20
N GLU A 195 -36.65 28.22 -0.69
CA GLU A 195 -36.93 28.31 -2.11
C GLU A 195 -38.36 27.84 -2.29
N ASP A 196 -39.25 28.82 -2.58
CA ASP A 196 -40.60 28.55 -2.95
C ASP A 196 -40.64 27.56 -4.12
N GLU A 197 -41.23 26.41 -3.86
CA GLU A 197 -41.75 25.50 -4.87
C GLU A 197 -42.85 26.23 -5.61
N ASP A 198 -42.54 26.87 -6.74
CA ASP A 198 -43.53 27.09 -7.82
C ASP A 198 -42.82 27.62 -9.05
N ASP A 199 -43.00 26.91 -10.16
CA ASP A 199 -42.73 27.22 -11.55
C ASP A 199 -41.74 26.33 -12.29
N ILE A 200 -42.20 25.11 -12.57
CA ILE A 200 -41.74 24.33 -13.73
C ILE A 200 -42.83 24.50 -14.80
N PRO A 201 -42.63 25.29 -15.88
CA PRO A 201 -43.52 25.26 -17.05
C PRO A 201 -43.28 23.95 -17.86
N ILE A 202 -44.37 23.37 -18.25
CA ILE A 202 -44.53 22.15 -19.07
C ILE A 202 -43.92 22.38 -20.48
#